data_940142d33217f4d96b91a03b46fd036a
#
_entry.id   940142d33217f4d96b91a03b46fd036a
#
_cell.length_a   1.000
_cell.length_b   1.000
_cell.length_c   1.000
_cell.angle_alpha   90.00
_cell.angle_beta   90.00
_cell.angle_gamma   90.00
#
_symmetry.space_group_name_H-M   'P 1'
#
loop_
_entity.id
_entity.type
_entity.pdbx_description
1 polymer ?
#
loop_
_entity_poly.entity_id
_entity_poly.type
_entity_poly.pdbx_seq_one_letter_code
_entity_poly.pdbx_strand_id
1 'polypeptide(L)'
;MNTLKVKEALNRFFLEDIGERDVTSQLIFPDNALAKGTFLVKDTGVFAGCLVIEEGFKLIDQRIEVELHKKDGDLVEKGEIIATVQGPIASLLTAERVILNVIQRMSGIATMTRKAVFALDSSHTRICDTRKTMPGLRMFDKYAVVCGSGFNHRFGLYDGVMIKDNHIAFAGSITKAVTSVKERLGHMVKVEVETETEAQVREAIEAGADVIMFDNRTPEEIREFSKIVPSVIVTEASGGITIEDLSKYGKTGVDYISLGALTHSVKALDISFNIEA
;
A
#
# COMPACT_ATOMS: atom_id res chain seq x y z
N MET A 1 -9.57 0.99 -6.29
CA MET A 1 -8.75 2.10 -6.86
C MET A 1 -9.58 2.98 -7.79
N ASN A 2 -9.09 4.18 -8.15
CA ASN A 2 -9.73 5.03 -9.17
C ASN A 2 -9.31 4.55 -10.56
N THR A 3 -10.26 4.07 -11.38
CA THR A 3 -10.01 3.49 -12.70
C THR A 3 -9.31 4.47 -13.66
N LEU A 4 -9.64 5.76 -13.64
CA LEU A 4 -9.00 6.75 -14.51
C LEU A 4 -7.50 6.90 -14.16
N LYS A 5 -7.17 6.95 -12.86
CA LYS A 5 -5.77 7.02 -12.42
C LYS A 5 -5.00 5.74 -12.72
N VAL A 6 -5.65 4.57 -12.63
CA VAL A 6 -5.04 3.29 -13.00
C VAL A 6 -4.71 3.27 -14.48
N LYS A 7 -5.65 3.65 -15.35
CA LYS A 7 -5.43 3.75 -16.81
C LYS A 7 -4.28 4.71 -17.17
N GLU A 8 -4.25 5.87 -16.54
CA GLU A 8 -3.18 6.86 -16.76
C GLU A 8 -1.80 6.31 -16.36
N ALA A 9 -1.72 5.64 -15.21
CA ALA A 9 -0.47 5.03 -14.74
C ALA A 9 -0.01 3.88 -15.65
N LEU A 10 -0.92 2.95 -15.97
CA LEU A 10 -0.62 1.82 -16.87
C LEU A 10 -0.21 2.29 -18.26
N ASN A 11 -0.86 3.31 -18.81
CA ASN A 11 -0.47 3.88 -20.10
C ASN A 11 1.00 4.37 -20.08
N ARG A 12 1.42 5.04 -19.01
CA ARG A 12 2.82 5.46 -18.84
C ARG A 12 3.78 4.28 -18.74
N PHE A 13 3.42 3.23 -18.01
CA PHE A 13 4.24 2.03 -17.88
C PHE A 13 4.37 1.28 -19.21
N PHE A 14 3.29 1.19 -19.99
CA PHE A 14 3.34 0.61 -21.33
C PHE A 14 4.17 1.44 -22.30
N LEU A 15 4.07 2.77 -22.25
CA LEU A 15 4.93 3.64 -23.09
C LEU A 15 6.42 3.50 -22.75
N GLU A 16 6.76 3.24 -21.47
CA GLU A 16 8.14 2.97 -21.06
C GLU A 16 8.66 1.65 -21.61
N ASP A 17 7.85 0.58 -21.54
CA ASP A 17 8.27 -0.78 -21.90
C ASP A 17 8.21 -1.06 -23.42
N ILE A 18 7.18 -0.58 -24.09
CA ILE A 18 6.94 -0.84 -25.52
C ILE A 18 7.77 0.10 -26.41
N GLY A 19 7.94 1.37 -25.99
CA GLY A 19 8.54 2.40 -26.84
C GLY A 19 7.75 2.59 -28.15
N GLU A 20 8.44 2.48 -29.28
CA GLU A 20 7.81 2.62 -30.60
C GLU A 20 7.04 1.36 -31.03
N ARG A 21 7.49 0.17 -30.65
CA ARG A 21 6.82 -1.11 -30.97
C ARG A 21 7.45 -2.32 -30.28
N ASP A 22 6.68 -3.39 -30.12
CA ASP A 22 7.20 -4.71 -29.78
C ASP A 22 7.76 -5.40 -31.03
N VAL A 23 9.08 -5.31 -31.21
CA VAL A 23 9.76 -5.89 -32.38
C VAL A 23 9.76 -7.41 -32.40
N THR A 24 9.52 -8.08 -31.29
CA THR A 24 9.48 -9.55 -31.21
C THR A 24 8.12 -10.08 -31.63
N SER A 25 7.08 -9.70 -30.92
CA SER A 25 5.74 -10.27 -31.12
C SER A 25 5.17 -9.89 -32.48
N GLN A 26 5.39 -8.63 -32.93
CA GLN A 26 4.89 -8.16 -34.21
C GLN A 26 5.60 -8.78 -35.44
N LEU A 27 6.82 -9.26 -35.28
CA LEU A 27 7.55 -9.94 -36.37
C LEU A 27 7.30 -11.46 -36.43
N ILE A 28 6.93 -12.06 -35.31
CA ILE A 28 6.71 -13.51 -35.22
C ILE A 28 5.27 -13.89 -35.54
N PHE A 29 4.29 -13.11 -35.03
CA PHE A 29 2.89 -13.51 -35.10
C PHE A 29 2.09 -12.73 -36.13
N PRO A 30 1.22 -13.40 -36.92
CA PRO A 30 0.24 -12.72 -37.77
C PRO A 30 -0.77 -11.96 -36.91
N ASP A 31 -1.28 -10.82 -37.44
CA ASP A 31 -2.23 -9.93 -36.75
C ASP A 31 -3.53 -10.60 -36.27
N ASN A 32 -3.91 -11.69 -36.93
CA ASN A 32 -5.13 -12.45 -36.61
C ASN A 32 -4.87 -13.71 -35.77
N ALA A 33 -3.63 -13.98 -35.37
CA ALA A 33 -3.32 -15.12 -34.51
C ALA A 33 -3.88 -14.90 -33.10
N LEU A 34 -4.76 -15.78 -32.67
CA LEU A 34 -5.37 -15.75 -31.33
C LEU A 34 -4.71 -16.78 -30.43
N ALA A 35 -4.65 -16.45 -29.14
CA ALA A 35 -4.15 -17.37 -28.11
C ALA A 35 -4.94 -17.18 -26.82
N LYS A 36 -4.76 -18.15 -25.92
CA LYS A 36 -5.23 -18.11 -24.55
C LYS A 36 -4.02 -18.05 -23.63
N GLY A 37 -4.07 -17.18 -22.64
CA GLY A 37 -3.03 -17.05 -21.63
C GLY A 37 -3.57 -17.21 -20.22
N THR A 38 -2.74 -17.69 -19.30
CA THR A 38 -3.12 -17.90 -17.89
C THR A 38 -2.11 -17.27 -16.95
N PHE A 39 -2.60 -16.57 -15.92
CA PHE A 39 -1.80 -16.11 -14.79
C PHE A 39 -1.75 -17.20 -13.72
N LEU A 40 -0.57 -17.76 -13.51
CA LEU A 40 -0.34 -18.89 -12.62
C LEU A 40 0.49 -18.47 -11.40
N VAL A 41 0.00 -18.76 -10.20
CA VAL A 41 0.70 -18.53 -8.93
C VAL A 41 1.85 -19.52 -8.76
N LYS A 42 3.04 -19.03 -8.40
CA LYS A 42 4.24 -19.85 -8.13
C LYS A 42 4.62 -19.92 -6.65
N ASP A 43 4.05 -19.06 -5.81
CA ASP A 43 4.30 -19.02 -4.36
C ASP A 43 2.97 -18.75 -3.62
N THR A 44 2.90 -19.04 -2.32
CA THR A 44 1.70 -18.80 -1.50
C THR A 44 1.65 -17.36 -1.00
N GLY A 45 0.48 -16.71 -1.11
CA GLY A 45 0.31 -15.33 -0.67
C GLY A 45 -1.11 -14.81 -0.74
N VAL A 46 -1.23 -13.48 -0.80
CA VAL A 46 -2.48 -12.74 -1.01
C VAL A 46 -2.44 -12.07 -2.37
N PHE A 47 -3.42 -12.32 -3.20
CA PHE A 47 -3.51 -11.70 -4.52
C PHE A 47 -4.05 -10.26 -4.41
N ALA A 48 -3.47 -9.38 -5.24
CA ALA A 48 -3.96 -8.01 -5.45
C ALA A 48 -3.60 -7.56 -6.87
N GLY A 49 -4.61 -7.11 -7.66
CA GLY A 49 -4.36 -6.59 -8.99
C GLY A 49 -5.44 -6.87 -10.03
N CYS A 50 -6.67 -7.24 -9.65
CA CYS A 50 -7.76 -7.48 -10.60
C CYS A 50 -7.91 -6.35 -11.63
N LEU A 51 -8.04 -5.11 -11.15
CA LEU A 51 -8.23 -3.94 -12.02
C LEU A 51 -7.01 -3.68 -12.93
N VAL A 52 -5.81 -4.07 -12.49
CA VAL A 52 -4.58 -3.94 -13.31
C VAL A 52 -4.61 -4.91 -14.47
N ILE A 53 -5.04 -6.15 -14.26
CA ILE A 53 -5.19 -7.16 -15.33
C ILE A 53 -6.26 -6.69 -16.33
N GLU A 54 -7.45 -6.36 -15.86
CA GLU A 54 -8.57 -5.99 -16.72
C GLU A 54 -8.26 -4.75 -17.58
N GLU A 55 -7.82 -3.66 -16.95
CA GLU A 55 -7.56 -2.41 -17.64
C GLU A 55 -6.25 -2.43 -18.43
N GLY A 56 -5.25 -3.19 -17.96
CA GLY A 56 -3.98 -3.34 -18.66
C GLY A 56 -4.15 -3.98 -20.03
N PHE A 57 -4.85 -5.09 -20.12
CA PHE A 57 -5.11 -5.73 -21.41
C PHE A 57 -5.99 -4.87 -22.33
N LYS A 58 -7.04 -4.26 -21.78
CA LYS A 58 -7.93 -3.38 -22.57
C LYS A 58 -7.25 -2.12 -23.12
N LEU A 59 -6.22 -1.61 -22.45
CA LEU A 59 -5.42 -0.50 -22.96
C LEU A 59 -4.59 -0.89 -24.18
N ILE A 60 -4.11 -2.12 -24.24
CA ILE A 60 -3.32 -2.62 -25.38
C ILE A 60 -4.22 -3.05 -26.52
N ASP A 61 -5.29 -3.82 -26.23
CA ASP A 61 -6.20 -4.28 -27.28
C ASP A 61 -7.61 -4.54 -26.71
N GLN A 62 -8.61 -3.84 -27.23
CA GLN A 62 -10.01 -3.98 -26.78
C GLN A 62 -10.63 -5.35 -27.10
N ARG A 63 -10.02 -6.13 -27.99
CA ARG A 63 -10.48 -7.49 -28.35
C ARG A 63 -10.12 -8.53 -27.29
N ILE A 64 -9.24 -8.18 -26.34
CA ILE A 64 -8.82 -9.13 -25.29
C ILE A 64 -9.97 -9.28 -24.28
N GLU A 65 -10.36 -10.54 -24.06
CA GLU A 65 -11.29 -10.96 -23.03
C GLU A 65 -10.53 -11.43 -21.80
N VAL A 66 -10.97 -10.98 -20.60
CA VAL A 66 -10.37 -11.32 -19.32
C VAL A 66 -11.41 -12.00 -18.45
N GLU A 67 -11.06 -13.17 -17.91
CA GLU A 67 -11.83 -13.91 -16.93
C GLU A 67 -11.01 -14.01 -15.64
N LEU A 68 -11.49 -13.37 -14.55
CA LEU A 68 -10.85 -13.42 -13.25
C LEU A 68 -11.39 -14.61 -12.44
N HIS A 69 -10.50 -15.43 -11.88
CA HIS A 69 -10.82 -16.59 -11.04
C HIS A 69 -10.57 -16.30 -9.56
N LYS A 70 -9.83 -15.25 -9.24
CA LYS A 70 -9.55 -14.75 -7.88
C LYS A 70 -9.90 -13.27 -7.77
N LYS A 71 -10.16 -12.84 -6.53
CA LYS A 71 -10.45 -11.44 -6.18
C LYS A 71 -9.30 -10.84 -5.39
N ASP A 72 -9.23 -9.51 -5.38
CA ASP A 72 -8.30 -8.78 -4.53
C ASP A 72 -8.54 -9.12 -3.05
N GLY A 73 -7.48 -9.54 -2.35
CA GLY A 73 -7.50 -9.99 -0.96
C GLY A 73 -7.66 -11.50 -0.76
N ASP A 74 -7.90 -12.28 -1.82
CA ASP A 74 -7.96 -13.73 -1.72
C ASP A 74 -6.57 -14.33 -1.40
N LEU A 75 -6.58 -15.36 -0.55
CA LEU A 75 -5.42 -16.23 -0.37
C LEU A 75 -5.24 -17.08 -1.63
N VAL A 76 -4.00 -17.18 -2.08
CA VAL A 76 -3.62 -17.96 -3.26
C VAL A 76 -2.45 -18.89 -2.92
N GLU A 77 -2.50 -20.07 -3.53
CA GLU A 77 -1.49 -21.10 -3.36
C GLU A 77 -0.78 -21.41 -4.68
N LYS A 78 0.42 -21.95 -4.58
CA LYS A 78 1.19 -22.40 -5.74
C LYS A 78 0.37 -23.34 -6.63
N GLY A 79 0.29 -23.04 -7.91
CA GLY A 79 -0.44 -23.81 -8.92
C GLY A 79 -1.85 -23.31 -9.19
N GLU A 80 -2.37 -22.34 -8.42
CA GLU A 80 -3.68 -21.75 -8.68
C GLU A 80 -3.62 -20.76 -9.84
N ILE A 81 -4.70 -20.70 -10.61
CA ILE A 81 -4.91 -19.75 -11.70
C ILE A 81 -5.65 -18.52 -11.15
N ILE A 82 -5.07 -17.33 -11.35
CA ILE A 82 -5.66 -16.05 -10.96
C ILE A 82 -6.64 -15.54 -12.01
N ALA A 83 -6.23 -15.62 -13.27
CA ALA A 83 -6.99 -15.12 -14.40
C ALA A 83 -6.65 -15.89 -15.67
N THR A 84 -7.61 -15.93 -16.58
CA THR A 84 -7.45 -16.41 -17.95
C THR A 84 -7.75 -15.24 -18.89
N VAL A 85 -6.96 -15.11 -19.95
CA VAL A 85 -7.16 -14.08 -20.97
C VAL A 85 -7.14 -14.70 -22.36
N GLN A 86 -7.94 -14.17 -23.28
CA GLN A 86 -8.00 -14.63 -24.66
C GLN A 86 -8.01 -13.43 -25.62
N GLY A 87 -7.20 -13.51 -26.67
CA GLY A 87 -7.10 -12.44 -27.67
C GLY A 87 -5.92 -12.60 -28.62
N PRO A 88 -5.56 -11.53 -29.38
CA PRO A 88 -4.41 -11.56 -30.26
C PRO A 88 -3.11 -11.83 -29.51
N ILE A 89 -2.37 -12.88 -29.91
CA ILE A 89 -1.18 -13.33 -29.20
C ILE A 89 -0.12 -12.24 -29.05
N ALA A 90 0.11 -11.44 -30.07
CA ALA A 90 1.06 -10.31 -29.99
C ALA A 90 0.68 -9.33 -28.91
N SER A 91 -0.62 -8.95 -28.82
CA SER A 91 -1.12 -8.03 -27.81
C SER A 91 -1.05 -8.61 -26.39
N LEU A 92 -1.31 -9.91 -26.22
CA LEU A 92 -1.17 -10.61 -24.93
C LEU A 92 0.27 -10.55 -24.41
N LEU A 93 1.25 -10.87 -25.26
CA LEU A 93 2.67 -10.85 -24.89
C LEU A 93 3.22 -9.43 -24.68
N THR A 94 2.78 -8.47 -25.50
CA THR A 94 3.15 -7.05 -25.31
C THR A 94 2.70 -6.51 -23.97
N ALA A 95 1.52 -6.95 -23.47
CA ALA A 95 0.97 -6.47 -22.18
C ALA A 95 1.56 -7.19 -20.96
N GLU A 96 2.06 -8.42 -21.14
CA GLU A 96 2.43 -9.35 -20.07
C GLU A 96 3.32 -8.72 -18.99
N ARG A 97 4.46 -8.15 -19.39
CA ARG A 97 5.52 -7.77 -18.46
C ARG A 97 5.10 -6.67 -17.52
N VAL A 98 4.48 -5.61 -18.04
CA VAL A 98 3.99 -4.48 -17.24
C VAL A 98 2.94 -4.96 -16.24
N ILE A 99 1.96 -5.75 -16.69
CA ILE A 99 0.91 -6.28 -15.82
C ILE A 99 1.52 -7.14 -14.72
N LEU A 100 2.39 -8.10 -15.06
CA LEU A 100 3.06 -8.96 -14.08
C LEU A 100 3.84 -8.15 -13.04
N ASN A 101 4.65 -7.18 -13.46
CA ASN A 101 5.46 -6.38 -12.55
C ASN A 101 4.59 -5.64 -11.51
N VAL A 102 3.44 -5.11 -11.91
CA VAL A 102 2.54 -4.39 -11.00
C VAL A 102 1.82 -5.35 -10.06
N ILE A 103 1.21 -6.44 -10.58
CA ILE A 103 0.44 -7.37 -9.73
C ILE A 103 1.31 -8.19 -8.80
N GLN A 104 2.53 -8.57 -9.20
CA GLN A 104 3.50 -9.26 -8.36
C GLN A 104 3.91 -8.38 -7.17
N ARG A 105 4.19 -7.08 -7.41
CA ARG A 105 4.48 -6.13 -6.35
C ARG A 105 3.29 -5.93 -5.43
N MET A 106 2.11 -5.68 -5.98
CA MET A 106 0.87 -5.48 -5.19
C MET A 106 0.57 -6.71 -4.32
N SER A 107 0.65 -7.90 -4.90
CA SER A 107 0.43 -9.16 -4.16
C SER A 107 1.50 -9.41 -3.09
N GLY A 108 2.75 -9.00 -3.33
CA GLY A 108 3.81 -9.03 -2.33
C GLY A 108 3.51 -8.13 -1.13
N ILE A 109 3.05 -6.89 -1.36
CA ILE A 109 2.62 -5.95 -0.33
C ILE A 109 1.42 -6.50 0.45
N ALA A 110 0.39 -6.99 -0.24
CA ALA A 110 -0.80 -7.58 0.38
C ALA A 110 -0.44 -8.79 1.25
N THR A 111 0.47 -9.65 0.77
CA THR A 111 0.99 -10.80 1.52
C THR A 111 1.72 -10.37 2.78
N MET A 112 2.63 -9.40 2.69
CA MET A 112 3.37 -8.89 3.83
C MET A 112 2.44 -8.22 4.84
N THR A 113 1.47 -7.45 4.37
CA THR A 113 0.47 -6.80 5.22
C THR A 113 -0.38 -7.84 5.97
N ARG A 114 -0.84 -8.90 5.29
CA ARG A 114 -1.60 -9.98 5.92
C ARG A 114 -0.78 -10.67 7.01
N LYS A 115 0.52 -10.91 6.76
CA LYS A 115 1.44 -11.47 7.77
C LYS A 115 1.57 -10.54 8.97
N ALA A 116 1.71 -9.23 8.75
CA ALA A 116 1.79 -8.24 9.83
C ALA A 116 0.50 -8.18 10.64
N VAL A 117 -0.67 -8.16 10.00
CA VAL A 117 -1.98 -8.17 10.68
C VAL A 117 -2.15 -9.43 11.53
N PHE A 118 -1.74 -10.59 11.02
CA PHE A 118 -1.79 -11.84 11.78
C PHE A 118 -0.81 -11.86 12.96
N ALA A 119 0.42 -11.39 12.75
CA ALA A 119 1.46 -11.34 13.81
C ALA A 119 1.14 -10.32 14.91
N LEU A 120 0.31 -9.31 14.62
CA LEU A 120 -0.11 -8.30 15.60
C LEU A 120 -0.93 -8.91 16.76
N ASP A 121 -1.74 -9.93 16.47
CA ASP A 121 -2.58 -10.65 17.45
C ASP A 121 -3.39 -9.70 18.36
N SER A 122 -4.06 -8.71 17.77
CA SER A 122 -4.86 -7.71 18.45
C SER A 122 -6.21 -7.51 17.79
N SER A 123 -7.26 -7.41 18.58
CA SER A 123 -8.61 -7.04 18.10
C SER A 123 -8.84 -5.54 18.07
N HIS A 124 -7.98 -4.75 18.73
CA HIS A 124 -8.09 -3.29 18.84
C HIS A 124 -7.11 -2.59 17.89
N THR A 125 -5.83 -2.86 18.05
CA THR A 125 -4.75 -2.22 17.30
C THR A 125 -4.78 -2.62 15.82
N ARG A 126 -4.51 -1.69 14.92
CA ARG A 126 -4.55 -1.87 13.48
C ARG A 126 -3.19 -1.57 12.84
N ILE A 127 -2.85 -2.31 11.78
CA ILE A 127 -1.66 -2.03 10.98
C ILE A 127 -2.01 -1.02 9.90
N CYS A 128 -1.16 0.01 9.71
CA CYS A 128 -1.26 0.92 8.59
C CYS A 128 0.07 1.10 7.84
N ASP A 129 -0.03 1.61 6.63
CA ASP A 129 1.11 1.98 5.80
C ASP A 129 1.69 3.36 6.18
N THR A 130 2.61 3.83 5.36
CA THR A 130 3.21 5.17 5.45
C THR A 130 3.26 5.84 4.08
N ARG A 131 3.96 6.97 3.96
CA ARG A 131 4.32 7.59 2.68
C ARG A 131 5.65 7.06 2.08
N LYS A 132 6.27 6.05 2.70
CA LYS A 132 7.50 5.41 2.21
C LYS A 132 7.19 4.42 1.09
N THR A 133 6.56 4.91 0.01
CA THR A 133 6.18 4.18 -1.20
C THR A 133 7.13 4.49 -2.33
N MET A 134 7.21 3.63 -3.34
CA MET A 134 7.94 3.95 -4.57
C MET A 134 7.27 5.11 -5.31
N PRO A 135 8.05 6.10 -5.79
CA PRO A 135 7.50 7.17 -6.64
C PRO A 135 6.71 6.61 -7.83
N GLY A 136 5.53 7.16 -8.08
CA GLY A 136 4.63 6.69 -9.13
C GLY A 136 3.73 5.51 -8.75
N LEU A 137 4.10 4.69 -7.77
CA LEU A 137 3.36 3.46 -7.40
C LEU A 137 2.48 3.59 -6.17
N ARG A 138 2.42 4.76 -5.51
CA ARG A 138 1.71 4.94 -4.23
C ARG A 138 0.26 4.47 -4.25
N MET A 139 -0.47 4.70 -5.32
CA MET A 139 -1.86 4.26 -5.44
C MET A 139 -1.98 2.74 -5.36
N PHE A 140 -1.11 2.03 -6.07
CA PHE A 140 -1.06 0.57 -6.09
C PHE A 140 -0.57 0.00 -4.75
N ASP A 141 0.51 0.57 -4.19
CA ASP A 141 1.08 0.15 -2.91
C ASP A 141 0.05 0.25 -1.78
N LYS A 142 -0.62 1.41 -1.65
CA LYS A 142 -1.61 1.63 -0.60
C LYS A 142 -2.88 0.79 -0.78
N TYR A 143 -3.31 0.58 -2.01
CA TYR A 143 -4.43 -0.34 -2.27
C TYR A 143 -4.08 -1.78 -1.89
N ALA A 144 -2.87 -2.22 -2.19
CA ALA A 144 -2.39 -3.55 -1.84
C ALA A 144 -2.33 -3.78 -0.31
N VAL A 145 -2.01 -2.74 0.47
CA VAL A 145 -2.11 -2.80 1.94
C VAL A 145 -3.54 -3.10 2.39
N VAL A 146 -4.54 -2.46 1.77
CA VAL A 146 -5.96 -2.75 2.07
C VAL A 146 -6.33 -4.18 1.69
N CYS A 147 -5.86 -4.69 0.55
CA CYS A 147 -6.06 -6.09 0.15
C CYS A 147 -5.48 -7.08 1.17
N GLY A 148 -4.38 -6.71 1.83
CA GLY A 148 -3.78 -7.45 2.95
C GLY A 148 -4.51 -7.29 4.29
N SER A 149 -5.65 -6.59 4.36
CA SER A 149 -6.41 -6.25 5.57
C SER A 149 -5.73 -5.22 6.48
N GLY A 150 -4.81 -4.42 5.94
CA GLY A 150 -4.26 -3.24 6.60
C GLY A 150 -5.08 -1.98 6.32
N PHE A 151 -4.63 -0.87 6.88
CA PHE A 151 -5.24 0.45 6.73
C PHE A 151 -4.28 1.41 6.05
N ASN A 152 -4.79 2.47 5.48
CA ASN A 152 -3.95 3.52 4.92
C ASN A 152 -3.78 4.67 5.92
N HIS A 153 -2.54 5.08 6.14
CA HIS A 153 -2.19 6.40 6.61
C HIS A 153 -2.44 7.43 5.49
N ARG A 154 -2.31 8.73 5.74
CA ARG A 154 -2.50 9.78 4.73
C ARG A 154 -1.80 9.45 3.40
N PHE A 155 -2.48 9.72 2.29
CA PHE A 155 -1.96 9.47 0.94
C PHE A 155 -0.87 10.44 0.52
N GLY A 156 -1.04 11.71 0.89
CA GLY A 156 -0.13 12.77 0.50
C GLY A 156 0.05 13.83 1.58
N LEU A 157 0.62 14.97 1.20
CA LEU A 157 0.76 16.12 2.09
C LEU A 157 -0.55 16.91 2.22
N TYR A 158 -1.54 16.59 1.39
CA TYR A 158 -2.77 17.35 1.20
C TYR A 158 -3.97 16.83 2.03
N ASP A 159 -3.92 15.63 2.58
CA ASP A 159 -5.06 14.98 3.23
C ASP A 159 -4.95 14.82 4.75
N GLY A 160 -3.83 15.21 5.33
CA GLY A 160 -3.63 15.24 6.77
C GLY A 160 -2.37 16.00 7.16
N VAL A 161 -2.43 16.75 8.25
CA VAL A 161 -1.25 17.42 8.82
C VAL A 161 -0.48 16.43 9.68
N MET A 162 0.85 16.45 9.57
CA MET A 162 1.77 15.73 10.45
C MET A 162 2.88 16.68 10.87
N ILE A 163 2.92 16.97 12.14
CA ILE A 163 3.93 17.82 12.77
C ILE A 163 5.04 16.91 13.31
N LYS A 164 6.25 17.13 12.79
CA LYS A 164 7.44 16.33 13.08
C LYS A 164 8.47 17.14 13.87
N ASP A 165 9.52 16.47 14.33
CA ASP A 165 10.67 17.03 15.03
C ASP A 165 11.18 18.34 14.42
N ASN A 166 11.45 18.35 13.13
CA ASN A 166 11.90 19.54 12.41
C ASN A 166 10.90 20.70 12.40
N HIS A 167 9.59 20.39 12.34
CA HIS A 167 8.56 21.41 12.44
C HIS A 167 8.51 22.00 13.86
N ILE A 168 8.63 21.16 14.87
CA ILE A 168 8.62 21.57 16.28
C ILE A 168 9.86 22.42 16.58
N ALA A 169 11.03 21.98 16.15
CA ALA A 169 12.29 22.70 16.36
C ALA A 169 12.25 24.10 15.75
N PHE A 170 11.70 24.24 14.54
CA PHE A 170 11.59 25.55 13.88
C PHE A 170 10.50 26.44 14.51
N ALA A 171 9.35 25.88 14.88
CA ALA A 171 8.25 26.62 15.52
C ALA A 171 8.57 27.02 16.96
N GLY A 172 9.49 26.27 17.62
CA GLY A 172 9.93 26.46 18.99
C GLY A 172 9.15 25.70 20.05
N SER A 173 7.95 25.15 19.74
CA SER A 173 7.20 24.21 20.59
C SER A 173 6.10 23.50 19.81
N ILE A 174 5.58 22.39 20.35
CA ILE A 174 4.41 21.68 19.79
C ILE A 174 3.19 22.59 19.80
N THR A 175 2.95 23.30 20.89
CA THR A 175 1.82 24.22 21.03
C THR A 175 1.82 25.27 19.93
N LYS A 176 2.96 25.92 19.68
CA LYS A 176 3.07 26.93 18.60
C LYS A 176 2.83 26.33 17.23
N ALA A 177 3.38 25.14 16.95
CA ALA A 177 3.22 24.46 15.68
C ALA A 177 1.74 24.09 15.44
N VAL A 178 1.08 23.47 16.41
CA VAL A 178 -0.33 23.07 16.34
C VAL A 178 -1.25 24.30 16.21
N THR A 179 -1.04 25.34 17.02
CA THR A 179 -1.83 26.58 16.95
C THR A 179 -1.73 27.23 15.58
N SER A 180 -0.49 27.40 15.07
CA SER A 180 -0.26 28.00 13.74
C SER A 180 -0.95 27.25 12.61
N VAL A 181 -1.03 25.92 12.72
CA VAL A 181 -1.75 25.07 11.75
C VAL A 181 -3.26 25.26 11.90
N LYS A 182 -3.79 25.13 13.12
CA LYS A 182 -5.24 25.15 13.39
C LYS A 182 -5.90 26.49 13.07
N GLU A 183 -5.18 27.60 13.19
CA GLU A 183 -5.68 28.94 12.79
C GLU A 183 -5.98 29.05 11.29
N ARG A 184 -5.39 28.20 10.46
CA ARG A 184 -5.48 28.25 8.99
C ARG A 184 -6.11 27.02 8.37
N LEU A 185 -6.29 25.96 9.15
CA LEU A 185 -6.78 24.66 8.68
C LEU A 185 -8.31 24.60 8.71
N GLY A 186 -8.90 23.98 7.69
CA GLY A 186 -10.32 23.64 7.70
C GLY A 186 -10.62 22.51 8.70
N HIS A 187 -11.81 22.51 9.28
CA HIS A 187 -12.25 21.56 10.33
C HIS A 187 -12.26 20.07 9.91
N MET A 188 -12.17 19.78 8.62
CA MET A 188 -12.21 18.40 8.10
C MET A 188 -10.84 17.73 8.07
N VAL A 189 -9.74 18.42 8.38
CA VAL A 189 -8.38 17.88 8.30
C VAL A 189 -7.82 17.66 9.69
N LYS A 190 -7.35 16.45 9.96
CA LYS A 190 -6.75 16.07 11.25
C LYS A 190 -5.31 16.56 11.38
N VAL A 191 -4.92 16.85 12.62
CA VAL A 191 -3.56 17.23 12.99
C VAL A 191 -2.93 16.11 13.82
N GLU A 192 -1.89 15.50 13.29
CA GLU A 192 -1.06 14.51 13.95
C GLU A 192 0.26 15.13 14.41
N VAL A 193 0.74 14.72 15.60
CA VAL A 193 2.00 15.16 16.20
C VAL A 193 2.87 13.95 16.53
N GLU A 194 4.09 13.92 16.01
CA GLU A 194 5.13 12.95 16.42
C GLU A 194 5.70 13.36 17.78
N THR A 195 5.78 12.41 18.72
CA THR A 195 6.26 12.64 20.10
C THR A 195 7.24 11.55 20.51
N GLU A 196 8.25 11.94 21.30
CA GLU A 196 9.28 11.02 21.82
C GLU A 196 9.32 10.98 23.36
N THR A 197 8.69 11.93 24.05
CA THR A 197 8.74 12.02 25.51
C THR A 197 7.33 12.23 26.08
N GLU A 198 7.13 11.85 27.35
CA GLU A 198 5.86 12.09 28.05
C GLU A 198 5.50 13.59 28.07
N ALA A 199 6.50 14.47 28.24
CA ALA A 199 6.27 15.92 28.22
C ALA A 199 5.71 16.40 26.89
N GLN A 200 6.24 15.88 25.77
CA GLN A 200 5.71 16.17 24.42
C GLN A 200 4.30 15.60 24.21
N VAL A 201 4.01 14.40 24.73
CA VAL A 201 2.65 13.83 24.70
C VAL A 201 1.66 14.74 25.42
N ARG A 202 1.99 15.22 26.64
CA ARG A 202 1.14 16.15 27.40
C ARG A 202 0.95 17.47 26.67
N GLU A 203 2.01 18.04 26.10
CA GLU A 203 1.94 19.26 25.31
C GLU A 203 1.06 19.08 24.06
N ALA A 204 1.17 17.94 23.35
CA ALA A 204 0.34 17.64 22.19
C ALA A 204 -1.15 17.51 22.54
N ILE A 205 -1.47 16.90 23.70
CA ILE A 205 -2.85 16.81 24.23
C ILE A 205 -3.39 18.21 24.50
N GLU A 206 -2.66 19.05 25.25
CA GLU A 206 -3.05 20.41 25.61
C GLU A 206 -3.20 21.32 24.38
N ALA A 207 -2.34 21.17 23.38
CA ALA A 207 -2.42 21.86 22.10
C ALA A 207 -3.61 21.39 21.24
N GLY A 208 -4.25 20.27 21.59
CA GLY A 208 -5.41 19.72 20.92
C GLY A 208 -5.09 18.95 19.64
N ALA A 209 -4.01 18.17 19.61
CA ALA A 209 -3.75 17.24 18.53
C ALA A 209 -4.91 16.25 18.35
N ASP A 210 -5.19 15.83 17.11
CA ASP A 210 -6.23 14.84 16.82
C ASP A 210 -5.64 13.41 16.82
N VAL A 211 -4.33 13.30 16.55
CA VAL A 211 -3.58 12.06 16.57
C VAL A 211 -2.22 12.30 17.22
N ILE A 212 -1.79 11.40 18.09
CA ILE A 212 -0.45 11.43 18.71
C ILE A 212 0.31 10.18 18.30
N MET A 213 1.44 10.38 17.65
CA MET A 213 2.34 9.28 17.27
C MET A 213 3.50 9.19 18.26
N PHE A 214 3.72 8.00 18.80
CA PHE A 214 4.88 7.65 19.62
C PHE A 214 5.99 7.15 18.69
N ASP A 215 6.97 8.00 18.41
CA ASP A 215 8.03 7.68 17.45
C ASP A 215 9.23 7.03 18.13
N ASN A 216 9.65 5.87 17.61
CA ASN A 216 10.80 5.09 18.09
C ASN A 216 10.74 4.74 19.61
N ARG A 217 9.53 4.43 20.14
CA ARG A 217 9.36 4.06 21.56
C ARG A 217 9.21 2.56 21.74
N THR A 218 9.66 2.07 22.90
CA THR A 218 9.48 0.67 23.31
C THR A 218 8.01 0.38 23.64
N PRO A 219 7.57 -0.89 23.60
CA PRO A 219 6.21 -1.26 24.01
C PRO A 219 5.87 -0.82 25.44
N GLU A 220 6.85 -0.81 26.36
CA GLU A 220 6.70 -0.39 27.74
C GLU A 220 6.40 1.13 27.82
N GLU A 221 7.20 1.97 27.16
CA GLU A 221 7.00 3.43 27.10
C GLU A 221 5.64 3.75 26.47
N ILE A 222 5.29 3.10 25.36
CA ILE A 222 4.02 3.32 24.67
C ILE A 222 2.85 2.99 25.58
N ARG A 223 2.93 1.91 26.36
CA ARG A 223 1.88 1.54 27.32
C ARG A 223 1.69 2.60 28.40
N GLU A 224 2.77 3.22 28.89
CA GLU A 224 2.68 4.30 29.87
C GLU A 224 2.15 5.58 29.23
N PHE A 225 2.62 5.95 28.05
CA PHE A 225 2.15 7.14 27.33
C PHE A 225 0.67 7.02 26.94
N SER A 226 0.23 5.86 26.49
CA SER A 226 -1.18 5.64 26.14
C SER A 226 -2.15 5.85 27.31
N LYS A 227 -1.72 5.64 28.55
CA LYS A 227 -2.57 5.84 29.74
C LYS A 227 -2.95 7.32 29.96
N ILE A 228 -2.11 8.26 29.52
CA ILE A 228 -2.36 9.68 29.72
C ILE A 228 -3.10 10.35 28.55
N VAL A 229 -3.21 9.64 27.39
CA VAL A 229 -3.90 10.16 26.22
C VAL A 229 -5.41 9.93 26.35
N PRO A 230 -6.25 10.99 26.27
CA PRO A 230 -7.70 10.85 26.26
C PRO A 230 -8.19 9.99 25.08
N SER A 231 -9.22 9.18 25.29
CA SER A 231 -9.77 8.26 24.28
C SER A 231 -10.34 8.94 23.01
N VAL A 232 -10.51 10.23 23.02
CA VAL A 232 -10.93 11.05 21.86
C VAL A 232 -9.77 11.32 20.90
N ILE A 233 -8.53 11.17 21.34
CA ILE A 233 -7.31 11.35 20.54
C ILE A 233 -6.82 9.98 20.07
N VAL A 234 -6.63 9.83 18.78
CA VAL A 234 -6.09 8.59 18.19
C VAL A 234 -4.61 8.44 18.53
N THR A 235 -4.19 7.24 18.88
CA THR A 235 -2.80 6.92 19.19
C THR A 235 -2.16 6.06 18.12
N GLU A 236 -0.92 6.37 17.76
CA GLU A 236 -0.14 5.61 16.78
C GLU A 236 1.25 5.29 17.31
N ALA A 237 1.76 4.10 17.04
CA ALA A 237 3.14 3.72 17.27
C ALA A 237 3.89 3.60 15.92
N SER A 238 5.10 4.13 15.85
CA SER A 238 5.92 4.09 14.64
C SER A 238 7.41 4.01 14.98
N GLY A 239 8.23 3.70 13.95
CA GLY A 239 9.69 3.70 14.06
C GLY A 239 10.29 2.36 14.50
N GLY A 240 11.08 1.73 13.61
CA GLY A 240 11.86 0.53 13.89
C GLY A 240 11.11 -0.75 14.22
N ILE A 241 9.78 -0.77 14.10
CA ILE A 241 8.96 -1.93 14.46
C ILE A 241 9.06 -3.00 13.36
N THR A 242 9.44 -4.23 13.75
CA THR A 242 9.51 -5.39 12.86
C THR A 242 8.26 -6.27 13.00
N ILE A 243 8.04 -7.18 12.04
CA ILE A 243 6.91 -8.12 12.09
C ILE A 243 7.01 -9.04 13.33
N GLU A 244 8.24 -9.42 13.69
CA GLU A 244 8.52 -10.30 14.83
C GLU A 244 8.18 -9.65 16.17
N ASP A 245 8.22 -8.33 16.26
CA ASP A 245 7.92 -7.59 17.48
C ASP A 245 6.44 -7.18 17.61
N LEU A 246 5.64 -7.31 16.54
CA LEU A 246 4.26 -6.79 16.49
C LEU A 246 3.38 -7.28 17.63
N SER A 247 3.51 -8.55 18.04
CA SER A 247 2.71 -9.11 19.16
C SER A 247 2.94 -8.40 20.52
N LYS A 248 4.13 -7.78 20.71
CA LYS A 248 4.43 -6.97 21.89
C LYS A 248 3.74 -5.60 21.80
N TYR A 249 3.78 -5.00 20.61
CA TYR A 249 3.15 -3.70 20.33
C TYR A 249 1.61 -3.80 20.33
N GLY A 250 1.02 -4.88 19.82
CA GLY A 250 -0.42 -5.12 19.85
C GLY A 250 -1.05 -5.16 21.26
N LYS A 251 -0.22 -5.33 22.29
CA LYS A 251 -0.64 -5.34 23.71
C LYS A 251 -0.45 -3.97 24.40
N THR A 252 -0.05 -2.95 23.68
CA THR A 252 0.20 -1.61 24.26
C THR A 252 -1.07 -0.78 24.41
N GLY A 253 -2.11 -1.08 23.64
CA GLY A 253 -3.37 -0.34 23.63
C GLY A 253 -3.43 0.80 22.62
N VAL A 254 -2.39 1.01 21.77
CA VAL A 254 -2.45 2.00 20.69
C VAL A 254 -3.48 1.61 19.63
N ASP A 255 -4.06 2.59 18.96
CA ASP A 255 -5.04 2.37 17.90
C ASP A 255 -4.39 1.89 16.60
N TYR A 256 -3.22 2.43 16.25
CA TYR A 256 -2.52 2.11 15.01
C TYR A 256 -1.03 1.84 15.22
N ILE A 257 -0.50 0.99 14.34
CA ILE A 257 0.95 0.80 14.17
C ILE A 257 1.27 1.02 12.69
N SER A 258 2.11 2.01 12.39
CA SER A 258 2.53 2.29 11.02
C SER A 258 3.85 1.60 10.68
N LEU A 259 3.84 0.87 9.56
CA LEU A 259 4.96 0.07 9.10
C LEU A 259 5.42 0.52 7.71
N GLY A 260 6.56 1.21 7.64
CA GLY A 260 7.15 1.60 6.37
C GLY A 260 7.60 0.40 5.52
N ALA A 261 8.03 -0.69 6.19
CA ALA A 261 8.50 -1.91 5.54
C ALA A 261 7.48 -2.53 4.59
N LEU A 262 6.18 -2.37 4.83
CA LEU A 262 5.13 -2.90 3.96
C LEU A 262 5.28 -2.44 2.50
N THR A 263 5.80 -1.24 2.28
CA THR A 263 5.86 -0.63 0.95
C THR A 263 7.27 -0.34 0.45
N HIS A 264 8.27 -0.15 1.34
CA HIS A 264 9.65 0.12 0.91
C HIS A 264 10.55 -1.13 0.82
N SER A 265 10.15 -2.27 1.45
CA SER A 265 10.94 -3.52 1.48
C SER A 265 10.13 -4.70 0.95
N VAL A 266 9.49 -4.54 -0.20
CA VAL A 266 8.58 -5.50 -0.79
C VAL A 266 9.35 -6.67 -1.42
N LYS A 267 8.98 -7.90 -1.04
CA LYS A 267 9.28 -9.10 -1.82
C LYS A 267 8.05 -9.38 -2.71
N ALA A 268 8.20 -9.28 -4.02
CA ALA A 268 7.13 -9.57 -4.96
C ALA A 268 6.64 -11.02 -4.81
N LEU A 269 5.33 -11.26 -4.99
CA LEU A 269 4.77 -12.61 -5.09
C LEU A 269 5.08 -13.18 -6.49
N ASP A 270 5.59 -14.39 -6.56
CA ASP A 270 5.93 -15.00 -7.85
C ASP A 270 4.66 -15.47 -8.58
N ILE A 271 4.39 -14.84 -9.72
CA ILE A 271 3.28 -15.11 -10.63
C ILE A 271 3.84 -15.18 -12.05
N SER A 272 3.50 -16.20 -12.80
CA SER A 272 3.87 -16.33 -14.23
C SER A 272 2.65 -16.14 -15.13
N PHE A 273 2.93 -15.76 -16.37
CA PHE A 273 1.97 -15.77 -17.46
C PHE A 273 2.39 -16.84 -18.47
N ASN A 274 1.47 -17.73 -18.85
CA ASN A 274 1.74 -18.82 -19.76
C ASN A 274 0.72 -18.79 -20.90
N ILE A 275 1.22 -18.91 -22.14
CA ILE A 275 0.37 -19.08 -23.32
C ILE A 275 0.09 -20.56 -23.53
N GLU A 276 -1.18 -20.87 -23.74
CA GLU A 276 -1.63 -22.19 -24.22
C GLU A 276 -1.61 -22.16 -25.75
N ALA A 277 -0.83 -23.06 -26.36
CA ALA A 277 -0.71 -23.18 -27.80
C ALA A 277 -1.84 -24.05 -28.40
#